data_eebd9b2f0a020aa7a822d192f1456e02
#
_entry.id   eebd9b2f0a020aa7a822d192f1456e02
#
_cell.length_a   1.000
_cell.length_b   1.000
_cell.length_c   1.000
_cell.angle_alpha   90.00
_cell.angle_beta   90.00
_cell.angle_gamma   90.00
#
_symmetry.space_group_name_H-M   'P 1'
#
loop_
_entity.id
_entity.type
_entity.pdbx_description
1 polymer ?
#
loop_
_entity_poly.entity_id
_entity_poly.type
_entity_poly.pdbx_seq_one_letter_code
_entity_poly.pdbx_strand_id
1 'polypeptide(L)'
;MKVLMLNGSPRKGNTYRALEEMAKVFAANGIETEIVDVAKEPIRGCQACGACGKLGKCVFDDQVNEIAEKLKEADGMVIGSPVYYASANGALISLLDRLFYSSHFDKTMKVGAAVAVARRSGTTATFDELNKYFTISGMPVASSRYWNNGYGRAAGEIEQDAEGLQTLRVLAANMSFLIKSIALGKEKYGLPEKEEKPAFTSFIR
;
A
#
# COMPACT_ATOMS: atom_id res chain seq x y z
N MET A 1 4.03 -3.54 16.65
CA MET A 1 3.31 -2.96 15.49
C MET A 1 4.11 -3.25 14.24
N LYS A 2 3.44 -3.52 13.13
CA LYS A 2 4.11 -3.94 11.88
C LYS A 2 3.52 -3.18 10.68
N VAL A 3 4.38 -2.77 9.73
CA VAL A 3 4.00 -2.19 8.44
C VAL A 3 4.49 -3.10 7.31
N LEU A 4 3.56 -3.54 6.47
CA LEU A 4 3.86 -4.25 5.24
C LEU A 4 4.16 -3.23 4.13
N MET A 5 5.28 -3.39 3.43
CA MET A 5 5.70 -2.48 2.37
C MET A 5 5.84 -3.25 1.06
N LEU A 6 5.09 -2.87 0.02
CA LEU A 6 5.18 -3.51 -1.29
C LEU A 6 6.09 -2.71 -2.22
N ASN A 7 7.14 -3.36 -2.71
CA ASN A 7 7.97 -2.81 -3.77
C ASN A 7 7.43 -3.27 -5.13
N GLY A 8 6.70 -2.40 -5.82
CA GLY A 8 6.16 -2.63 -7.16
C GLY A 8 7.18 -2.47 -8.30
N SER A 9 8.45 -2.23 -7.98
CA SER A 9 9.52 -2.21 -8.97
C SER A 9 10.08 -3.62 -9.21
N PRO A 10 10.32 -4.02 -10.47
CA PRO A 10 10.99 -5.30 -10.76
C PRO A 10 12.48 -5.28 -10.33
N ARG A 11 12.98 -4.14 -9.89
CA ARG A 11 14.38 -3.93 -9.50
C ARG A 11 14.46 -3.36 -8.08
N LYS A 12 15.54 -3.65 -7.38
CA LYS A 12 15.92 -2.95 -6.15
C LYS A 12 16.57 -1.59 -6.50
N GLY A 13 15.79 -0.74 -7.15
CA GLY A 13 16.18 0.60 -7.59
C GLY A 13 15.58 1.71 -6.72
N ASN A 14 15.21 2.84 -7.35
CA ASN A 14 14.76 4.04 -6.63
C ASN A 14 13.50 3.80 -5.77
N THR A 15 12.52 3.01 -6.25
CA THR A 15 11.33 2.68 -5.46
C THR A 15 11.71 1.91 -4.19
N TYR A 16 12.59 0.92 -4.31
CA TYR A 16 13.05 0.15 -3.15
C TYR A 16 13.80 1.03 -2.15
N ARG A 17 14.69 1.93 -2.64
CA ARG A 17 15.40 2.89 -1.79
C ARG A 17 14.47 3.86 -1.07
N ALA A 18 13.41 4.31 -1.75
CA ALA A 18 12.34 5.11 -1.12
C ALA A 18 11.71 4.38 0.08
N LEU A 19 11.39 3.09 -0.10
CA LEU A 19 10.83 2.27 0.97
C LEU A 19 11.84 2.01 2.10
N GLU A 20 13.12 1.78 1.77
CA GLU A 20 14.18 1.63 2.79
C GLU A 20 14.34 2.90 3.64
N GLU A 21 14.22 4.09 3.03
CA GLU A 21 14.29 5.35 3.78
C GLU A 21 13.12 5.49 4.78
N MET A 22 11.91 5.09 4.37
CA MET A 22 10.77 5.04 5.28
C MET A 22 10.96 3.98 6.38
N ALA A 23 11.51 2.81 6.05
CA ALA A 23 11.74 1.72 7.01
C ALA A 23 12.67 2.15 8.15
N LYS A 24 13.68 2.98 7.88
CA LYS A 24 14.56 3.55 8.93
C LYS A 24 13.77 4.38 9.93
N VAL A 25 12.80 5.18 9.46
CA VAL A 25 11.96 6.01 10.33
C VAL A 25 10.98 5.15 11.12
N PHE A 26 10.37 4.14 10.51
CA PHE A 26 9.53 3.18 11.22
C PHE A 26 10.30 2.47 12.34
N ALA A 27 11.52 1.98 12.05
CA ALA A 27 12.38 1.34 13.05
C ALA A 27 12.70 2.28 14.21
N ALA A 28 13.06 3.55 13.94
CA ALA A 28 13.30 4.56 14.97
C ALA A 28 12.05 4.85 15.82
N ASN A 29 10.85 4.56 15.30
CA ASN A 29 9.57 4.69 16.01
C ASN A 29 9.12 3.36 16.67
N GLY A 30 9.93 2.30 16.66
CA GLY A 30 9.60 1.00 17.24
C GLY A 30 8.54 0.22 16.44
N ILE A 31 8.45 0.46 15.13
CA ILE A 31 7.55 -0.25 14.22
C ILE A 31 8.37 -1.17 13.32
N GLU A 32 8.04 -2.46 13.33
CA GLU A 32 8.63 -3.46 12.44
C GLU A 32 8.16 -3.25 11.00
N THR A 33 9.05 -3.48 10.04
CA THR A 33 8.72 -3.39 8.61
C THR A 33 9.12 -4.64 7.86
N GLU A 34 8.33 -5.00 6.85
CA GLU A 34 8.66 -6.04 5.89
C GLU A 34 8.48 -5.50 4.48
N ILE A 35 9.56 -5.47 3.68
CA ILE A 35 9.50 -5.06 2.27
C ILE A 35 9.40 -6.31 1.40
N VAL A 36 8.31 -6.43 0.65
CA VAL A 36 8.04 -7.52 -0.29
C VAL A 36 8.19 -7.03 -1.72
N ASP A 37 9.06 -7.69 -2.49
CA ASP A 37 9.23 -7.44 -3.93
C ASP A 37 8.09 -8.12 -4.71
N VAL A 38 7.24 -7.32 -5.37
CA VAL A 38 6.03 -7.82 -6.05
C VAL A 38 6.25 -8.12 -7.53
N ALA A 39 6.99 -7.30 -8.23
CA ALA A 39 7.06 -7.35 -9.71
C ALA A 39 8.23 -8.18 -10.25
N LYS A 40 8.80 -9.08 -9.46
CA LYS A 40 9.86 -10.00 -9.92
C LYS A 40 9.33 -11.17 -10.75
N GLU A 41 8.17 -11.68 -10.35
CA GLU A 41 7.51 -12.78 -11.04
C GLU A 41 6.26 -12.27 -11.78
N PRO A 42 5.84 -12.96 -12.84
CA PRO A 42 4.62 -12.61 -13.56
C PRO A 42 3.39 -12.71 -12.65
N ILE A 43 2.66 -11.63 -12.51
CA ILE A 43 1.40 -11.59 -11.75
C ILE A 43 0.23 -11.53 -12.73
N ARG A 44 -0.62 -12.53 -12.67
CA ARG A 44 -1.86 -12.61 -13.45
C ARG A 44 -2.90 -11.64 -12.90
N GLY A 45 -3.61 -10.94 -13.80
CA GLY A 45 -4.75 -10.10 -13.45
C GLY A 45 -5.96 -10.89 -12.92
N CYS A 46 -6.90 -10.21 -12.29
CA CYS A 46 -8.15 -10.82 -11.85
C CYS A 46 -8.98 -11.29 -13.06
N GLN A 47 -9.46 -12.54 -13.02
CA GLN A 47 -10.29 -13.14 -14.08
C GLN A 47 -11.79 -13.10 -13.75
N ALA A 48 -12.20 -12.39 -12.71
CA ALA A 48 -13.59 -12.27 -12.27
C ALA A 48 -14.30 -13.64 -12.08
N CYS A 49 -13.57 -14.68 -11.72
CA CYS A 49 -14.10 -16.05 -11.60
C CYS A 49 -15.04 -16.25 -10.40
N GLY A 50 -15.11 -15.29 -9.46
CA GLY A 50 -15.99 -15.34 -8.28
C GLY A 50 -15.61 -16.38 -7.21
N ALA A 51 -14.58 -17.21 -7.43
CA ALA A 51 -14.20 -18.27 -6.49
C ALA A 51 -13.84 -17.77 -5.09
N CYS A 52 -13.24 -16.58 -4.99
CA CYS A 52 -12.87 -15.96 -3.71
C CYS A 52 -14.07 -15.70 -2.80
N GLY A 53 -15.26 -15.49 -3.34
CA GLY A 53 -16.49 -15.33 -2.55
C GLY A 53 -16.80 -16.53 -1.66
N LYS A 54 -16.38 -17.74 -2.05
CA LYS A 54 -16.52 -18.97 -1.25
C LYS A 54 -15.25 -19.33 -0.50
N LEU A 55 -14.08 -19.08 -1.09
CA LEU A 55 -12.79 -19.50 -0.55
C LEU A 55 -12.20 -18.53 0.48
N GLY A 56 -12.64 -17.26 0.48
CA GLY A 56 -12.04 -16.19 1.29
C GLY A 56 -10.61 -15.79 0.86
N LYS A 57 -10.12 -16.36 -0.24
CA LYS A 57 -8.80 -16.09 -0.83
C LYS A 57 -8.84 -16.26 -2.36
N CYS A 58 -7.82 -15.76 -3.05
CA CYS A 58 -7.72 -15.97 -4.50
C CYS A 58 -7.54 -17.46 -4.82
N VAL A 59 -8.19 -17.92 -5.90
CA VAL A 59 -8.08 -19.31 -6.36
C VAL A 59 -6.69 -19.65 -6.92
N PHE A 60 -5.96 -18.66 -7.40
CA PHE A 60 -4.60 -18.85 -7.88
C PHE A 60 -3.63 -18.90 -6.70
N ASP A 61 -2.85 -19.98 -6.65
CA ASP A 61 -1.84 -20.20 -5.62
C ASP A 61 -0.54 -19.52 -6.02
N ASP A 62 -0.46 -18.21 -5.67
CA ASP A 62 0.69 -17.37 -5.94
C ASP A 62 0.86 -16.31 -4.81
N GLN A 63 1.81 -15.41 -4.98
CA GLN A 63 2.21 -14.39 -4.02
C GLN A 63 1.03 -13.55 -3.45
N VAL A 64 -0.11 -13.46 -4.15
CA VAL A 64 -1.28 -12.70 -3.68
C VAL A 64 -1.81 -13.22 -2.34
N ASN A 65 -1.94 -14.55 -2.19
CA ASN A 65 -2.44 -15.15 -0.97
C ASN A 65 -1.45 -15.02 0.19
N GLU A 66 -0.15 -15.14 -0.08
CA GLU A 66 0.90 -14.93 0.92
C GLU A 66 0.90 -13.49 1.45
N ILE A 67 0.79 -12.52 0.53
CA ILE A 67 0.71 -11.09 0.88
C ILE A 67 -0.58 -10.78 1.66
N ALA A 68 -1.68 -11.46 1.36
CA ALA A 68 -2.94 -11.30 2.09
C ALA A 68 -2.77 -11.68 3.58
N GLU A 69 -2.11 -12.79 3.89
CA GLU A 69 -1.83 -13.17 5.29
C GLU A 69 -0.89 -12.16 5.99
N LYS A 70 0.16 -11.69 5.30
CA LYS A 70 1.04 -10.64 5.83
C LYS A 70 0.29 -9.33 6.11
N LEU A 71 -0.62 -8.93 5.21
CA LEU A 71 -1.43 -7.73 5.40
C LEU A 71 -2.43 -7.89 6.55
N LYS A 72 -2.97 -9.08 6.75
CA LYS A 72 -3.87 -9.38 7.86
C LYS A 72 -3.22 -9.12 9.22
N GLU A 73 -1.93 -9.48 9.36
CA GLU A 73 -1.15 -9.28 10.59
C GLU A 73 -0.60 -7.85 10.75
N ALA A 74 -0.51 -7.07 9.66
CA ALA A 74 0.05 -5.73 9.70
C ALA A 74 -0.93 -4.69 10.24
N ASP A 75 -0.42 -3.64 10.88
CA ASP A 75 -1.17 -2.45 11.33
C ASP A 75 -1.26 -1.39 10.24
N GLY A 76 -0.43 -1.48 9.21
CA GLY A 76 -0.45 -0.58 8.07
C GLY A 76 0.24 -1.16 6.84
N MET A 77 0.03 -0.48 5.70
CA MET A 77 0.58 -0.89 4.41
C MET A 77 1.12 0.31 3.63
N VAL A 78 2.33 0.17 3.09
CA VAL A 78 2.89 1.12 2.13
C VAL A 78 2.98 0.45 0.76
N ILE A 79 2.46 1.12 -0.27
CA ILE A 79 2.58 0.67 -1.65
C ILE A 79 3.51 1.61 -2.41
N GLY A 80 4.69 1.14 -2.77
CA GLY A 80 5.65 1.87 -3.60
C GLY A 80 5.64 1.39 -5.05
N SER A 81 5.49 2.30 -6.00
CA SER A 81 5.51 1.98 -7.43
C SER A 81 6.43 2.89 -8.23
N PRO A 82 7.16 2.36 -9.22
CA PRO A 82 7.65 3.18 -10.30
C PRO A 82 6.47 3.67 -11.15
N VAL A 83 6.63 4.83 -11.77
CA VAL A 83 5.63 5.39 -12.70
C VAL A 83 5.90 4.87 -14.11
N TYR A 84 4.92 4.16 -14.67
CA TYR A 84 4.91 3.70 -16.06
C TYR A 84 3.68 4.28 -16.76
N TYR A 85 3.89 5.16 -17.76
CA TYR A 85 2.79 5.81 -18.50
C TYR A 85 1.75 6.49 -17.60
N ALA A 86 2.22 7.23 -16.58
CA ALA A 86 1.40 7.93 -15.59
C ALA A 86 0.48 7.00 -14.76
N SER A 87 0.86 5.74 -14.62
CA SER A 87 0.18 4.72 -13.81
C SER A 87 1.20 3.93 -13.01
N ALA A 88 0.75 3.11 -12.08
CA ALA A 88 1.60 2.17 -11.37
C ALA A 88 2.06 1.00 -12.27
N ASN A 89 3.06 0.26 -11.84
CA ASN A 89 3.48 -0.96 -12.53
C ASN A 89 2.32 -1.95 -12.68
N GLY A 90 2.07 -2.42 -13.91
CA GLY A 90 0.96 -3.33 -14.21
C GLY A 90 0.94 -4.63 -13.41
N ALA A 91 2.10 -5.21 -13.09
CA ALA A 91 2.18 -6.38 -12.21
C ALA A 91 1.73 -6.06 -10.79
N LEU A 92 2.08 -4.88 -10.27
CA LEU A 92 1.61 -4.40 -8.98
C LEU A 92 0.09 -4.20 -8.99
N ILE A 93 -0.47 -3.55 -10.01
CA ILE A 93 -1.94 -3.37 -10.13
C ILE A 93 -2.64 -4.71 -10.18
N SER A 94 -2.15 -5.66 -11.00
CA SER A 94 -2.71 -7.02 -11.08
C SER A 94 -2.72 -7.74 -9.73
N LEU A 95 -1.67 -7.53 -8.91
CA LEU A 95 -1.61 -8.05 -7.55
C LEU A 95 -2.64 -7.34 -6.65
N LEU A 96 -2.68 -6.01 -6.66
CA LEU A 96 -3.54 -5.21 -5.78
C LEU A 96 -5.02 -5.49 -6.05
N ASP A 97 -5.44 -5.54 -7.31
CA ASP A 97 -6.82 -5.90 -7.69
C ASP A 97 -7.25 -7.22 -7.07
N ARG A 98 -6.39 -8.23 -7.16
CA ARG A 98 -6.67 -9.55 -6.59
C ARG A 98 -6.57 -9.55 -5.07
N LEU A 99 -5.56 -8.92 -4.50
CA LEU A 99 -5.34 -8.84 -3.05
C LEU A 99 -6.55 -8.20 -2.36
N PHE A 100 -6.94 -7.01 -2.79
CA PHE A 100 -8.03 -6.28 -2.16
C PHE A 100 -9.40 -6.89 -2.42
N TYR A 101 -9.61 -7.49 -3.59
CA TYR A 101 -10.88 -8.13 -3.92
C TYR A 101 -11.06 -9.51 -3.26
N SER A 102 -10.00 -10.31 -3.12
CA SER A 102 -10.10 -11.70 -2.65
C SER A 102 -9.91 -11.89 -1.15
N SER A 103 -9.26 -10.95 -0.47
CA SER A 103 -9.01 -11.07 0.97
C SER A 103 -10.17 -10.48 1.78
N HIS A 104 -10.93 -11.34 2.45
CA HIS A 104 -12.18 -10.98 3.13
C HIS A 104 -12.00 -10.56 4.59
N PHE A 105 -10.77 -10.51 5.12
CA PHE A 105 -10.56 -9.96 6.46
C PHE A 105 -10.78 -8.45 6.50
N ASP A 106 -11.13 -7.94 7.66
CA ASP A 106 -11.37 -6.51 7.86
C ASP A 106 -10.05 -5.72 7.81
N LYS A 107 -10.00 -4.75 6.90
CA LYS A 107 -8.87 -3.84 6.70
C LYS A 107 -9.10 -2.46 7.36
N THR A 108 -10.29 -2.25 7.91
CA THR A 108 -10.68 -0.97 8.52
C THR A 108 -9.67 -0.52 9.57
N MET A 109 -9.27 0.75 9.49
CA MET A 109 -8.29 1.39 10.38
C MET A 109 -6.85 0.87 10.31
N LYS A 110 -6.50 -0.04 9.39
CA LYS A 110 -5.10 -0.21 9.02
C LYS A 110 -4.64 1.02 8.23
N VAL A 111 -3.50 1.59 8.58
CA VAL A 111 -3.04 2.84 7.95
C VAL A 111 -2.41 2.55 6.59
N GLY A 112 -2.87 3.25 5.54
CA GLY A 112 -2.35 3.14 4.18
C GLY A 112 -1.45 4.30 3.77
N ALA A 113 -0.46 4.06 2.91
CA ALA A 113 0.32 5.10 2.24
C ALA A 113 0.78 4.65 0.85
N ALA A 114 0.64 5.52 -0.14
CA ALA A 114 1.17 5.31 -1.50
C ALA A 114 2.43 6.14 -1.72
N VAL A 115 3.40 5.60 -2.47
CA VAL A 115 4.64 6.26 -2.88
C VAL A 115 4.84 6.06 -4.38
N ALA A 116 4.95 7.15 -5.14
CA ALA A 116 5.18 7.14 -6.57
C ALA A 116 6.60 7.61 -6.90
N VAL A 117 7.36 6.81 -7.66
CA VAL A 117 8.73 7.16 -8.03
C VAL A 117 8.87 7.24 -9.54
N ALA A 118 9.30 8.39 -10.05
CA ALA A 118 9.41 8.66 -11.47
C ALA A 118 10.76 9.28 -11.85
N ARG A 119 11.07 9.23 -13.14
CA ARG A 119 12.12 10.07 -13.70
C ARG A 119 11.72 11.55 -13.75
N ARG A 120 10.44 11.86 -14.09
CA ARG A 120 9.99 13.24 -14.30
C ARG A 120 8.53 13.50 -13.92
N SER A 121 7.55 12.88 -14.59
CA SER A 121 6.13 13.21 -14.43
C SER A 121 5.25 11.96 -14.31
N GLY A 122 3.96 12.17 -14.03
CA GLY A 122 2.98 11.11 -13.86
C GLY A 122 2.85 10.57 -12.42
N THR A 123 3.62 11.11 -11.48
CA THR A 123 3.59 10.69 -10.07
C THR A 123 2.24 10.94 -9.41
N THR A 124 1.59 12.08 -9.67
CA THR A 124 0.30 12.43 -9.06
C THR A 124 -0.79 11.43 -9.47
N ALA A 125 -0.89 11.10 -10.77
CA ALA A 125 -1.87 10.14 -11.25
C ALA A 125 -1.64 8.74 -10.64
N THR A 126 -0.38 8.29 -10.56
CA THR A 126 -0.01 7.04 -9.92
C THR A 126 -0.32 7.04 -8.41
N PHE A 127 -0.04 8.13 -7.73
CA PHE A 127 -0.34 8.31 -6.31
C PHE A 127 -1.85 8.22 -6.05
N ASP A 128 -2.67 8.90 -6.85
CA ASP A 128 -4.13 8.88 -6.74
C ASP A 128 -4.69 7.47 -7.04
N GLU A 129 -4.17 6.79 -8.05
CA GLU A 129 -4.53 5.41 -8.39
C GLU A 129 -4.33 4.47 -7.20
N LEU A 130 -3.17 4.50 -6.58
CA LEU A 130 -2.82 3.62 -5.46
C LEU A 130 -3.61 3.91 -4.19
N ASN A 131 -3.91 5.18 -3.89
CA ASN A 131 -4.69 5.54 -2.71
C ASN A 131 -6.15 5.05 -2.76
N LYS A 132 -6.70 4.76 -3.93
CA LYS A 132 -8.07 4.23 -4.07
C LYS A 132 -8.25 2.86 -3.41
N TYR A 133 -7.22 2.02 -3.40
CA TYR A 133 -7.26 0.72 -2.71
C TYR A 133 -7.46 0.88 -1.21
N PHE A 134 -6.81 1.88 -0.61
CA PHE A 134 -6.95 2.16 0.82
C PHE A 134 -8.32 2.76 1.15
N THR A 135 -8.72 3.78 0.40
CA THR A 135 -9.95 4.53 0.70
C THR A 135 -11.21 3.66 0.57
N ILE A 136 -11.30 2.79 -0.44
CA ILE A 136 -12.45 1.86 -0.57
C ILE A 136 -12.47 0.79 0.53
N SER A 137 -11.33 0.54 1.17
CA SER A 137 -11.17 -0.50 2.20
C SER A 137 -11.31 0.03 3.64
N GLY A 138 -11.72 1.30 3.82
CA GLY A 138 -11.82 1.92 5.15
C GLY A 138 -10.47 2.11 5.85
N MET A 139 -9.39 2.16 5.07
CA MET A 139 -8.04 2.38 5.58
C MET A 139 -7.72 3.87 5.56
N PRO A 140 -7.41 4.51 6.70
CA PRO A 140 -6.95 5.89 6.73
C PRO A 140 -5.67 6.06 5.90
N VAL A 141 -5.64 7.07 5.01
CA VAL A 141 -4.46 7.38 4.21
C VAL A 141 -3.58 8.38 4.96
N ALA A 142 -2.34 8.01 5.23
CA ALA A 142 -1.37 8.92 5.84
C ALA A 142 -0.94 9.98 4.84
N SER A 143 -0.90 11.23 5.30
CA SER A 143 -0.37 12.37 4.55
C SER A 143 1.03 12.76 5.02
N SER A 144 1.76 13.45 4.16
CA SER A 144 3.05 14.05 4.46
C SER A 144 2.99 15.57 4.33
N ARG A 145 4.14 16.23 4.22
CA ARG A 145 4.27 17.67 3.94
C ARG A 145 3.96 18.04 2.49
N TYR A 146 4.00 17.06 1.59
CA TYR A 146 3.72 17.16 0.16
C TYR A 146 3.19 15.81 -0.35
N TRP A 147 2.85 15.70 -1.65
CA TRP A 147 2.52 14.41 -2.25
C TRP A 147 3.74 13.48 -2.18
N ASN A 148 3.50 12.20 -1.92
CA ASN A 148 4.54 11.21 -1.63
C ASN A 148 5.27 10.77 -2.90
N ASN A 149 5.99 11.67 -3.51
CA ASN A 149 6.72 11.49 -4.75
C ASN A 149 8.22 11.41 -4.50
N GLY A 150 8.91 10.67 -5.35
CA GLY A 150 10.37 10.65 -5.41
C GLY A 150 10.85 10.61 -6.87
N TYR A 151 12.02 11.13 -7.13
CA TYR A 151 12.56 11.26 -8.47
C TYR A 151 13.93 10.61 -8.61
N GLY A 152 14.13 9.91 -9.74
CA GLY A 152 15.39 9.30 -10.13
C GLY A 152 15.20 8.38 -11.33
N ARG A 153 16.16 8.39 -12.27
CA ARG A 153 16.19 7.54 -13.47
C ARG A 153 17.07 6.31 -13.28
N ALA A 154 18.34 6.52 -13.02
CA ALA A 154 19.29 5.46 -12.74
C ALA A 154 19.10 4.94 -11.30
N ALA A 155 19.53 3.71 -11.04
CA ALA A 155 19.44 3.13 -9.72
C ALA A 155 20.24 3.97 -8.70
N GLY A 156 19.59 4.35 -7.59
CA GLY A 156 20.19 5.17 -6.54
C GLY A 156 20.09 6.70 -6.74
N GLU A 157 19.65 7.19 -7.91
CA GLU A 157 19.52 8.65 -8.12
C GLU A 157 18.53 9.31 -7.14
N ILE A 158 17.55 8.60 -6.62
CA ILE A 158 16.63 9.13 -5.61
C ILE A 158 17.35 9.63 -4.35
N GLU A 159 18.56 9.15 -4.08
CA GLU A 159 19.38 9.61 -2.96
C GLU A 159 19.78 11.10 -3.11
N GLN A 160 19.71 11.64 -4.32
CA GLN A 160 19.93 13.06 -4.63
C GLN A 160 18.63 13.89 -4.55
N ASP A 161 17.47 13.25 -4.46
CA ASP A 161 16.19 13.93 -4.28
C ASP A 161 15.93 14.22 -2.79
N ALA A 162 16.60 15.27 -2.30
CA ALA A 162 16.54 15.64 -0.88
C ALA A 162 15.10 15.95 -0.40
N GLU A 163 14.30 16.61 -1.26
CA GLU A 163 12.91 16.95 -0.93
C GLU A 163 12.01 15.72 -0.93
N GLY A 164 12.14 14.86 -1.94
CA GLY A 164 11.40 13.59 -2.00
C GLY A 164 11.70 12.70 -0.80
N LEU A 165 12.97 12.48 -0.48
CA LEU A 165 13.36 11.68 0.70
C LEU A 165 12.88 12.32 2.02
N GLN A 166 12.93 13.65 2.16
CA GLN A 166 12.37 14.33 3.33
C GLN A 166 10.87 14.12 3.43
N THR A 167 10.14 14.22 2.33
CA THR A 167 8.69 13.96 2.26
C THR A 167 8.37 12.54 2.73
N LEU A 168 9.15 11.54 2.28
CA LEU A 168 8.96 10.15 2.67
C LEU A 168 9.28 9.91 4.17
N ARG A 169 10.29 10.58 4.73
CA ARG A 169 10.57 10.50 6.18
C ARG A 169 9.44 11.09 7.01
N VAL A 170 8.88 12.24 6.60
CA VAL A 170 7.71 12.85 7.27
C VAL A 170 6.49 11.94 7.14
N LEU A 171 6.26 11.33 5.96
CA LEU A 171 5.20 10.36 5.76
C LEU A 171 5.30 9.20 6.75
N ALA A 172 6.48 8.60 6.88
CA ALA A 172 6.69 7.47 7.80
C ALA A 172 6.50 7.87 9.27
N ALA A 173 6.92 9.08 9.65
CA ALA A 173 6.70 9.61 10.99
C ALA A 173 5.19 9.83 11.27
N ASN A 174 4.47 10.46 10.34
CA ASN A 174 3.02 10.68 10.46
C ASN A 174 2.25 9.35 10.50
N MET A 175 2.63 8.40 9.63
CA MET A 175 2.03 7.07 9.63
C MET A 175 2.29 6.33 10.95
N SER A 176 3.50 6.45 11.51
CA SER A 176 3.83 5.88 12.82
C SER A 176 2.96 6.46 13.94
N PHE A 177 2.73 7.77 13.93
CA PHE A 177 1.83 8.43 14.88
C PHE A 177 0.39 7.93 14.74
N LEU A 178 -0.12 7.84 13.50
CA LEU A 178 -1.49 7.34 13.23
C LEU A 178 -1.66 5.90 13.70
N ILE A 179 -0.73 5.00 13.39
CA ILE A 179 -0.77 3.59 13.81
C ILE A 179 -0.85 3.49 15.35
N LYS A 180 0.01 4.23 16.06
CA LYS A 180 0.01 4.24 17.53
C LYS A 180 -1.27 4.83 18.10
N SER A 181 -1.76 5.92 17.53
CA SER A 181 -3.01 6.57 17.95
C SER A 181 -4.24 5.68 17.74
N ILE A 182 -4.30 4.99 16.60
CA ILE A 182 -5.38 4.04 16.31
C ILE A 182 -5.33 2.84 17.27
N ALA A 183 -4.13 2.33 17.57
CA ALA A 183 -3.98 1.24 18.54
C ALA A 183 -4.49 1.63 19.93
N LEU A 184 -4.10 2.81 20.43
CA LEU A 184 -4.61 3.35 21.69
C LEU A 184 -6.12 3.63 21.65
N GLY A 185 -6.61 4.19 20.54
CA GLY A 185 -8.04 4.44 20.35
C GLY A 185 -8.85 3.13 20.36
N LYS A 186 -8.35 2.10 19.68
CA LYS A 186 -8.96 0.78 19.64
C LYS A 186 -9.00 0.13 21.02
N GLU A 187 -7.93 0.24 21.79
CA GLU A 187 -7.86 -0.30 23.15
C GLU A 187 -8.88 0.39 24.08
N LYS A 188 -9.01 1.70 23.98
CA LYS A 188 -9.83 2.53 24.88
C LYS A 188 -11.31 2.57 24.47
N TYR A 189 -11.61 2.65 23.19
CA TYR A 189 -12.96 2.94 22.66
C TYR A 189 -13.52 1.83 21.76
N GLY A 190 -12.72 0.82 21.38
CA GLY A 190 -13.06 -0.09 20.30
C GLY A 190 -12.86 0.53 18.91
N LEU A 191 -13.09 -0.25 17.86
CA LEU A 191 -13.22 0.27 16.50
C LEU A 191 -14.64 0.79 16.28
N PRO A 192 -14.84 1.71 15.31
CA PRO A 192 -16.19 2.15 14.94
C PRO A 192 -17.10 0.95 14.62
N GLU A 193 -18.26 0.90 15.24
CA GLU A 193 -19.23 -0.17 15.00
C GLU A 193 -19.81 -0.06 13.58
N LYS A 194 -19.99 -1.20 12.93
CA LYS A 194 -20.68 -1.29 11.65
C LYS A 194 -22.18 -1.47 11.92
N GLU A 195 -22.88 -0.38 12.25
CA GLU A 195 -24.27 -0.41 12.69
C GLU A 195 -25.28 -0.81 11.60
N GLU A 196 -24.95 -0.55 10.32
CA GLU A 196 -25.87 -0.77 9.22
C GLU A 196 -25.46 -1.93 8.32
N LYS A 197 -26.46 -2.69 7.86
CA LYS A 197 -26.24 -3.62 6.77
C LYS A 197 -25.84 -2.81 5.53
N PRO A 198 -24.77 -3.18 4.82
CA PRO A 198 -24.38 -2.46 3.62
C PRO A 198 -25.53 -2.40 2.61
N ALA A 199 -25.94 -1.22 2.20
CA ALA A 199 -26.83 -1.04 1.09
C ALA A 199 -26.08 -1.33 -0.20
N PHE A 200 -26.65 -2.17 -1.04
CA PHE A 200 -26.06 -2.49 -2.34
C PHE A 200 -26.93 -1.93 -3.46
N THR A 201 -26.35 -1.03 -4.25
CA THR A 201 -27.05 -0.43 -5.39
C THR A 201 -26.56 -1.03 -6.69
N SER A 202 -27.50 -1.54 -7.49
CA SER A 202 -27.29 -1.85 -8.91
C SER A 202 -28.07 -0.86 -9.76
N PHE A 203 -27.43 -0.22 -10.72
CA PHE A 203 -28.08 0.72 -11.66
C PHE A 203 -28.77 0.01 -12.83
N ILE A 204 -28.61 -1.30 -12.96
CA ILE A 204 -29.31 -2.13 -13.92
C ILE A 204 -30.44 -2.85 -13.17
N ARG A 205 -31.67 -2.57 -13.59
CA ARG A 205 -32.91 -3.16 -13.05
C ARG A 205 -33.44 -4.20 -14.01
#